data_aea8179a78f350b90b532a50785dd751
#
_entry.id   aea8179a78f350b90b532a50785dd751
#
_cell.length_a   1.000
_cell.length_b   1.000
_cell.length_c   1.000
_cell.angle_alpha   90.00
_cell.angle_beta   90.00
_cell.angle_gamma   90.00
#
_symmetry.space_group_name_H-M   'P 1'
#
loop_
_entity.id
_entity.type
_entity.pdbx_description
1 polymer ?
#
loop_
_entity_poly.entity_id
_entity_poly.type
_entity_poly.pdbx_seq_one_letter_code
_entity_poly.pdbx_strand_id
1 'polypeptide(L)'
;TRTPSGVSYMLENRETMMTTFPELFERNNVAPVEDYTDSLLQTLRSVAPSNLDREPNIVLLTPGIYNSAYFEHSFLADEMGIELVEGQDLIVADGCLNMKTTRGLKQVDVIYRRIDDDFLDPLVFKPESMLGVPGIFDVYRAGRCTIVNAPGAGIADDKAIYSYIPEIIEFYM
;
A
#
# COMPACT_ATOMS: atom_id res chain seq x y z
N THR A 1 12.21 3.71 0.17
CA THR A 1 10.98 3.77 0.98
C THR A 1 10.02 2.71 0.51
N ARG A 2 9.41 2.01 1.44
CA ARG A 2 8.39 1.00 1.10
C ARG A 2 7.13 1.66 0.56
N THR A 3 6.77 2.80 1.14
CA THR A 3 5.64 3.64 0.69
C THR A 3 5.93 5.10 1.00
N PRO A 4 5.44 6.05 0.19
CA PRO A 4 5.46 7.46 0.56
C PRO A 4 4.75 7.68 1.90
N SER A 5 5.30 8.52 2.74
CA SER A 5 4.73 8.88 4.04
C SER A 5 4.39 10.37 4.09
N GLY A 6 3.30 10.71 4.76
CA GLY A 6 2.84 12.08 4.91
C GLY A 6 2.01 12.62 3.73
N VAL A 7 1.65 11.78 2.77
CA VAL A 7 0.88 12.19 1.58
C VAL A 7 -0.53 12.67 1.97
N SER A 8 -1.19 11.98 2.89
CA SER A 8 -2.51 12.39 3.39
C SER A 8 -2.49 13.81 3.96
N TYR A 9 -1.47 14.10 4.77
CA TYR A 9 -1.31 15.44 5.36
C TYR A 9 -0.97 16.50 4.29
N MET A 10 -0.24 16.12 3.26
CA MET A 10 0.04 17.02 2.12
C MET A 10 -1.26 17.35 1.36
N LEU A 11 -2.10 16.37 1.08
CA LEU A 11 -3.37 16.57 0.37
C LEU A 11 -4.34 17.40 1.21
N GLU A 12 -4.56 17.05 2.45
CA GLU A 12 -5.40 17.82 3.39
C GLU A 12 -4.91 19.27 3.57
N ASN A 13 -3.60 19.46 3.72
CA ASN A 13 -3.01 20.77 3.81
C ASN A 13 -3.25 21.59 2.52
N ARG A 14 -3.08 20.97 1.36
CA ARG A 14 -3.33 21.61 0.07
C ARG A 14 -4.78 22.07 -0.05
N GLU A 15 -5.75 21.23 0.26
CA GLU A 15 -7.16 21.56 0.23
C GLU A 15 -7.51 22.68 1.20
N THR A 16 -7.02 22.60 2.44
CA THR A 16 -7.20 23.66 3.44
C THR A 16 -6.62 24.99 2.98
N MET A 17 -5.43 24.98 2.39
CA MET A 17 -4.77 26.19 1.89
C MET A 17 -5.53 26.79 0.69
N MET A 18 -6.01 25.96 -0.23
CA MET A 18 -6.81 26.42 -1.39
C MET A 18 -8.12 27.08 -0.93
N THR A 19 -8.78 26.48 0.08
CA THR A 19 -10.03 27.03 0.64
C THR A 19 -9.78 28.33 1.40
N THR A 20 -8.67 28.41 2.14
CA THR A 20 -8.36 29.56 3.00
C THR A 20 -7.80 30.75 2.23
N PHE A 21 -6.98 30.48 1.20
CA PHE A 21 -6.26 31.49 0.43
C PHE A 21 -6.39 31.29 -1.09
N PRO A 22 -7.62 31.29 -1.65
CA PRO A 22 -7.84 30.99 -3.07
C PRO A 22 -7.09 31.93 -4.01
N GLU A 23 -7.06 33.23 -3.70
CA GLU A 23 -6.34 34.22 -4.52
C GLU A 23 -4.82 33.96 -4.63
N LEU A 24 -4.23 33.30 -3.63
CA LEU A 24 -2.81 32.98 -3.63
C LEU A 24 -2.51 31.89 -4.68
N PHE A 25 -3.39 30.90 -4.77
CA PHE A 25 -3.29 29.82 -5.75
C PHE A 25 -3.49 30.33 -7.18
N GLU A 26 -4.50 31.18 -7.40
CA GLU A 26 -4.77 31.79 -8.71
C GLU A 26 -3.57 32.61 -9.22
N ARG A 27 -2.91 33.38 -8.33
CA ARG A 27 -1.78 34.25 -8.70
C ARG A 27 -0.48 33.48 -8.95
N ASN A 28 -0.29 32.32 -8.33
CA ASN A 28 1.00 31.63 -8.32
C ASN A 28 1.06 30.39 -9.21
N ASN A 29 -0.01 30.08 -9.95
CA ASN A 29 -0.10 28.91 -10.85
C ASN A 29 0.44 27.63 -10.19
N VAL A 30 -0.07 27.31 -9.01
CA VAL A 30 0.37 26.16 -8.22
C VAL A 30 -0.07 24.87 -8.91
N ALA A 31 0.86 23.95 -9.16
CA ALA A 31 0.55 22.67 -9.79
C ALA A 31 -0.44 21.83 -8.95
N PRO A 32 -1.42 21.19 -9.58
CA PRO A 32 -2.38 20.30 -8.89
C PRO A 32 -1.68 19.06 -8.33
N VAL A 33 -2.24 18.48 -7.27
CA VAL A 33 -1.78 17.22 -6.64
C VAL A 33 -2.96 16.31 -6.27
N GLU A 34 -4.16 16.73 -6.61
CA GLU A 34 -5.43 16.10 -6.22
C GLU A 34 -5.61 14.71 -6.88
N ASP A 35 -4.95 14.47 -7.99
CA ASP A 35 -4.98 13.22 -8.75
C ASP A 35 -4.07 12.11 -8.18
N TYR A 36 -3.39 12.37 -7.04
CA TYR A 36 -2.45 11.41 -6.46
C TYR A 36 -3.10 10.07 -6.14
N THR A 37 -4.26 10.08 -5.49
CA THR A 37 -4.97 8.87 -5.07
C THR A 37 -5.52 8.09 -6.26
N ASP A 38 -6.00 8.77 -7.29
CA ASP A 38 -6.42 8.16 -8.55
C ASP A 38 -5.25 7.51 -9.28
N SER A 39 -4.11 8.19 -9.37
CA SER A 39 -2.89 7.69 -9.98
C SER A 39 -2.33 6.48 -9.22
N LEU A 40 -2.38 6.50 -7.89
CA LEU A 40 -2.01 5.36 -7.05
C LEU A 40 -2.94 4.17 -7.30
N LEU A 41 -4.24 4.37 -7.33
CA LEU A 41 -5.23 3.32 -7.60
C LEU A 41 -5.02 2.70 -8.99
N GLN A 42 -4.77 3.51 -10.01
CA GLN A 42 -4.44 3.01 -11.35
C GLN A 42 -3.16 2.19 -11.37
N THR A 43 -2.15 2.62 -10.62
CA THR A 43 -0.90 1.85 -10.47
C THR A 43 -1.17 0.50 -9.80
N LEU A 44 -1.97 0.47 -8.74
CA LEU A 44 -2.34 -0.77 -8.06
C LEU A 44 -3.15 -1.71 -8.97
N ARG A 45 -4.04 -1.18 -9.81
CA ARG A 45 -4.76 -1.95 -10.83
C ARG A 45 -3.82 -2.55 -11.88
N SER A 46 -2.83 -1.79 -12.32
CA SER A 46 -1.91 -2.21 -13.38
C SER A 46 -0.99 -3.37 -13.00
N VAL A 47 -0.78 -3.59 -11.71
CA VAL A 47 0.06 -4.69 -11.19
C VAL A 47 -0.74 -5.90 -10.72
N ALA A 48 -2.04 -5.92 -10.96
CA ALA A 48 -2.88 -7.07 -10.64
C ALA A 48 -2.45 -8.33 -11.44
N PRO A 49 -2.71 -9.54 -10.92
CA PRO A 49 -2.46 -10.77 -11.66
C PRO A 49 -3.12 -10.75 -13.05
N SER A 50 -2.36 -11.15 -14.09
CA SER A 50 -2.77 -11.00 -15.50
C SER A 50 -3.91 -11.92 -15.96
N ASN A 51 -4.29 -12.89 -15.14
CA ASN A 51 -5.30 -13.90 -15.45
C ASN A 51 -6.71 -13.59 -14.91
N LEU A 52 -6.94 -12.33 -14.49
CA LEU A 52 -8.25 -11.91 -14.02
C LEU A 52 -9.16 -11.55 -15.21
N ASP A 53 -10.38 -12.05 -15.16
CA ASP A 53 -11.47 -11.74 -16.09
C ASP A 53 -12.46 -10.68 -15.56
N ARG A 54 -12.09 -10.05 -14.45
CA ARG A 54 -12.85 -9.02 -13.72
C ARG A 54 -11.94 -7.92 -13.19
N GLU A 55 -12.53 -6.83 -12.73
CA GLU A 55 -11.81 -5.81 -11.99
C GLU A 55 -11.12 -6.41 -10.75
N PRO A 56 -9.83 -6.07 -10.50
CA PRO A 56 -9.11 -6.56 -9.36
C PRO A 56 -9.69 -6.03 -8.05
N ASN A 57 -9.82 -6.90 -7.06
CA ASN A 57 -10.16 -6.51 -5.71
C ASN A 57 -8.88 -6.10 -4.97
N ILE A 58 -8.78 -4.80 -4.68
CA ILE A 58 -7.61 -4.17 -4.06
C ILE A 58 -7.97 -3.83 -2.62
N VAL A 59 -7.05 -4.09 -1.70
CA VAL A 59 -7.22 -3.71 -0.28
C VAL A 59 -5.97 -3.02 0.24
N LEU A 60 -6.14 -2.15 1.23
CA LEU A 60 -5.03 -1.56 1.99
C LEU A 60 -4.87 -2.32 3.31
N LEU A 61 -3.72 -2.98 3.49
CA LEU A 61 -3.40 -3.73 4.71
C LEU A 61 -2.70 -2.83 5.73
N THR A 62 -3.37 -2.58 6.84
CA THR A 62 -2.88 -1.77 7.97
C THR A 62 -2.53 -2.64 9.17
N PRO A 63 -1.55 -2.24 10.01
CA PRO A 63 -1.33 -2.86 11.32
C PRO A 63 -2.37 -2.45 12.38
N GLY A 64 -3.34 -1.61 12.04
CA GLY A 64 -4.44 -1.22 12.90
C GLY A 64 -4.26 0.13 13.60
N ILE A 65 -5.25 0.44 14.44
CA ILE A 65 -5.43 1.77 15.07
C ILE A 65 -4.30 2.24 15.99
N TYR A 66 -3.48 1.33 16.48
CA TYR A 66 -2.33 1.68 17.32
C TYR A 66 -1.10 2.12 16.54
N ASN A 67 -1.15 2.07 15.21
CA ASN A 67 -0.07 2.57 14.36
C ASN A 67 -0.15 4.09 14.22
N SER A 68 0.98 4.79 14.36
CA SER A 68 1.04 6.24 14.27
C SER A 68 0.62 6.80 12.89
N ALA A 69 0.70 5.99 11.83
CA ALA A 69 0.29 6.34 10.49
C ALA A 69 -1.14 5.87 10.13
N TYR A 70 -1.94 5.43 11.13
CA TYR A 70 -3.28 4.89 10.85
C TYR A 70 -4.19 5.89 10.14
N PHE A 71 -4.12 7.18 10.51
CA PHE A 71 -4.85 8.22 9.80
C PHE A 71 -4.53 8.22 8.29
N GLU A 72 -3.24 8.16 7.93
CA GLU A 72 -2.83 8.10 6.52
C GLU A 72 -3.36 6.83 5.82
N HIS A 73 -3.38 5.70 6.53
CA HIS A 73 -3.91 4.46 5.97
C HIS A 73 -5.40 4.56 5.67
N SER A 74 -6.19 5.05 6.62
CA SER A 74 -7.64 5.23 6.45
C SER A 74 -7.98 6.28 5.40
N PHE A 75 -7.28 7.41 5.41
CA PHE A 75 -7.43 8.46 4.41
C PHE A 75 -7.19 7.94 2.99
N LEU A 76 -6.07 7.26 2.77
CA LEU A 76 -5.75 6.73 1.44
C LEU A 76 -6.75 5.65 0.98
N ALA A 77 -7.21 4.80 1.89
CA ALA A 77 -8.20 3.78 1.56
C ALA A 77 -9.54 4.41 1.16
N ASP A 78 -9.98 5.43 1.89
CA ASP A 78 -11.23 6.17 1.63
C ASP A 78 -11.16 6.91 0.29
N GLU A 79 -10.11 7.68 0.05
CA GLU A 79 -9.89 8.41 -1.18
C GLU A 79 -9.79 7.51 -2.43
N MET A 80 -9.17 6.34 -2.31
CA MET A 80 -9.11 5.36 -3.39
C MET A 80 -10.39 4.53 -3.53
N GLY A 81 -11.31 4.59 -2.56
CA GLY A 81 -12.53 3.77 -2.54
C GLY A 81 -12.23 2.27 -2.41
N ILE A 82 -11.18 1.90 -1.66
CA ILE A 82 -10.79 0.51 -1.41
C ILE A 82 -10.95 0.15 0.06
N GLU A 83 -11.07 -1.16 0.36
CA GLU A 83 -11.25 -1.62 1.72
C GLU A 83 -9.96 -1.47 2.55
N LEU A 84 -10.09 -0.90 3.75
CA LEU A 84 -9.04 -0.91 4.77
C LEU A 84 -9.18 -2.19 5.60
N VAL A 85 -8.14 -3.00 5.64
CA VAL A 85 -8.17 -4.30 6.33
C VAL A 85 -6.98 -4.47 7.27
N GLU A 86 -7.19 -5.22 8.34
CA GLU A 86 -6.14 -5.75 9.21
C GLU A 86 -5.85 -7.22 8.87
N GLY A 87 -4.73 -7.78 9.36
CA GLY A 87 -4.39 -9.18 9.10
C GLY A 87 -5.48 -10.17 9.52
N GLN A 88 -6.20 -9.87 10.62
CA GLN A 88 -7.32 -10.69 11.11
C GLN A 88 -8.52 -10.72 10.15
N ASP A 89 -8.69 -9.75 9.26
CA ASP A 89 -9.78 -9.68 8.29
C ASP A 89 -9.49 -10.53 7.06
N LEU A 90 -8.26 -10.99 6.93
CA LEU A 90 -7.78 -11.77 5.80
C LEU A 90 -7.59 -13.25 6.16
N ILE A 91 -7.68 -14.12 5.17
CA ILE A 91 -7.42 -15.55 5.31
C ILE A 91 -6.94 -16.11 3.97
N VAL A 92 -5.97 -17.03 4.04
CA VAL A 92 -5.60 -17.85 2.88
C VAL A 92 -6.50 -19.09 2.87
N ALA A 93 -7.27 -19.26 1.81
CA ALA A 93 -8.14 -20.41 1.58
C ALA A 93 -8.09 -20.79 0.11
N ASP A 94 -8.05 -22.09 -0.18
CA ASP A 94 -8.00 -22.66 -1.54
C ASP A 94 -6.86 -22.09 -2.40
N GLY A 95 -5.74 -21.77 -1.74
CA GLY A 95 -4.56 -21.19 -2.38
C GLY A 95 -4.73 -19.74 -2.83
N CYS A 96 -5.79 -19.07 -2.43
CA CYS A 96 -6.05 -17.66 -2.69
C CYS A 96 -6.11 -16.87 -1.38
N LEU A 97 -5.79 -15.59 -1.46
CA LEU A 97 -6.04 -14.66 -0.36
C LEU A 97 -7.48 -14.17 -0.43
N ASN A 98 -8.15 -14.17 0.71
CA ASN A 98 -9.55 -13.76 0.81
C ASN A 98 -9.76 -12.81 1.97
N MET A 99 -10.61 -11.82 1.77
CA MET A 99 -11.14 -10.95 2.80
C MET A 99 -12.44 -11.55 3.37
N LYS A 100 -12.56 -11.54 4.69
CA LYS A 100 -13.77 -11.96 5.39
C LYS A 100 -14.82 -10.85 5.32
N THR A 101 -15.99 -11.16 4.80
CA THR A 101 -17.12 -10.23 4.73
C THR A 101 -18.37 -10.82 5.37
N THR A 102 -19.37 -10.00 5.62
CA THR A 102 -20.67 -10.45 6.12
C THR A 102 -21.42 -11.38 5.14
N ARG A 103 -20.97 -11.42 3.88
CA ARG A 103 -21.55 -12.27 2.82
C ARG A 103 -20.69 -13.50 2.50
N GLY A 104 -19.60 -13.71 3.25
CA GLY A 104 -18.65 -14.79 3.00
C GLY A 104 -17.26 -14.26 2.61
N LEU A 105 -16.46 -15.09 1.97
CA LEU A 105 -15.12 -14.75 1.54
C LEU A 105 -15.14 -14.02 0.19
N LYS A 106 -14.36 -12.95 0.10
CA LYS A 106 -14.15 -12.20 -1.15
C LYS A 106 -12.66 -12.25 -1.48
N GLN A 107 -12.30 -12.80 -2.63
CA GLN A 107 -10.89 -12.90 -3.05
C GLN A 107 -10.25 -11.53 -3.15
N VAL A 108 -9.00 -11.42 -2.70
CA VAL A 108 -8.15 -10.24 -2.79
C VAL A 108 -7.05 -10.51 -3.81
N ASP A 109 -6.89 -9.60 -4.76
CA ASP A 109 -5.95 -9.74 -5.88
C ASP A 109 -4.72 -8.86 -5.72
N VAL A 110 -4.88 -7.69 -5.08
CA VAL A 110 -3.78 -6.75 -4.81
C VAL A 110 -3.86 -6.25 -3.39
N ILE A 111 -2.74 -6.26 -2.70
CA ILE A 111 -2.58 -5.63 -1.39
C ILE A 111 -1.64 -4.42 -1.50
N TYR A 112 -2.14 -3.25 -1.12
CA TYR A 112 -1.30 -2.13 -0.77
C TYR A 112 -0.96 -2.20 0.71
N ARG A 113 0.24 -2.70 1.03
CA ARG A 113 0.62 -2.99 2.42
C ARG A 113 1.24 -1.79 3.13
N ARG A 114 0.86 -1.62 4.39
CA ARG A 114 1.42 -0.63 5.31
C ARG A 114 2.03 -1.29 6.55
N ILE A 115 2.33 -2.58 6.48
CA ILE A 115 3.06 -3.33 7.50
C ILE A 115 4.45 -3.72 7.01
N ASP A 116 5.37 -3.91 7.95
CA ASP A 116 6.75 -4.30 7.65
C ASP A 116 6.84 -5.77 7.23
N ASP A 117 7.90 -6.10 6.47
CA ASP A 117 8.16 -7.45 5.97
C ASP A 117 8.13 -8.49 7.07
N ASP A 118 8.79 -8.21 8.18
CA ASP A 118 8.91 -9.11 9.34
C ASP A 118 7.55 -9.57 9.90
N PHE A 119 6.51 -8.74 9.77
CA PHE A 119 5.19 -9.01 10.32
C PHE A 119 4.19 -9.55 9.29
N LEU A 120 4.58 -9.61 8.00
CA LEU A 120 3.66 -9.91 6.90
C LEU A 120 3.12 -11.34 6.93
N ASP A 121 3.98 -12.32 7.19
CA ASP A 121 3.61 -13.74 7.23
C ASP A 121 4.30 -14.43 8.42
N PRO A 122 3.55 -14.85 9.46
CA PRO A 122 4.12 -15.53 10.61
C PRO A 122 4.70 -16.91 10.29
N LEU A 123 4.33 -17.53 9.16
CA LEU A 123 4.92 -18.82 8.74
C LEU A 123 6.29 -18.67 8.09
N VAL A 124 6.65 -17.47 7.64
CA VAL A 124 7.89 -17.20 6.90
C VAL A 124 8.86 -16.32 7.69
N PHE A 125 8.30 -15.31 8.41
CA PHE A 125 9.09 -14.31 9.12
C PHE A 125 8.99 -14.48 10.64
N LYS A 126 8.31 -13.55 11.34
CA LYS A 126 8.16 -13.61 12.81
C LYS A 126 6.95 -14.47 13.21
N PRO A 127 7.16 -15.66 13.80
CA PRO A 127 6.06 -16.57 14.18
C PRO A 127 5.04 -15.97 15.16
N GLU A 128 5.46 -15.03 15.98
CA GLU A 128 4.62 -14.32 16.96
C GLU A 128 3.83 -13.16 16.36
N SER A 129 3.97 -12.90 15.04
CA SER A 129 3.25 -11.79 14.40
C SER A 129 1.73 -12.02 14.40
N MET A 130 1.03 -11.06 14.97
CA MET A 130 -0.44 -10.98 14.95
C MET A 130 -0.97 -9.99 13.89
N LEU A 131 -0.07 -9.31 13.16
CA LEU A 131 -0.41 -8.24 12.22
C LEU A 131 -0.56 -8.74 10.78
N GLY A 132 0.08 -9.84 10.46
CA GLY A 132 0.12 -10.40 9.11
C GLY A 132 -0.90 -11.51 8.88
N VAL A 133 -0.74 -12.20 7.77
CA VAL A 133 -1.64 -13.26 7.32
C VAL A 133 -0.86 -14.55 7.11
N PRO A 134 -1.14 -15.62 7.87
CA PRO A 134 -0.45 -16.90 7.67
C PRO A 134 -0.61 -17.44 6.25
N GLY A 135 0.49 -17.74 5.58
CA GLY A 135 0.52 -18.31 4.23
C GLY A 135 0.35 -17.31 3.09
N ILE A 136 0.28 -16.02 3.38
CA ILE A 136 0.15 -14.98 2.33
C ILE A 136 1.34 -15.01 1.36
N PHE A 137 2.53 -15.37 1.84
CA PHE A 137 3.73 -15.40 1.02
C PHE A 137 3.70 -16.51 -0.04
N ASP A 138 3.05 -17.63 0.26
CA ASP A 138 2.85 -18.70 -0.72
C ASP A 138 1.87 -18.27 -1.82
N VAL A 139 0.80 -17.56 -1.48
CA VAL A 139 -0.13 -16.98 -2.47
C VAL A 139 0.57 -15.98 -3.38
N TYR A 140 1.40 -15.11 -2.79
CA TYR A 140 2.22 -14.14 -3.53
C TYR A 140 3.19 -14.84 -4.49
N ARG A 141 3.94 -15.83 -4.02
CA ARG A 141 4.89 -16.61 -4.85
C ARG A 141 4.20 -17.38 -5.96
N ALA A 142 2.98 -17.82 -5.75
CA ALA A 142 2.16 -18.47 -6.76
C ALA A 142 1.58 -17.49 -7.81
N GLY A 143 1.83 -16.18 -7.68
CA GLY A 143 1.33 -15.15 -8.60
C GLY A 143 -0.20 -14.95 -8.54
N ARG A 144 -0.83 -15.36 -7.44
CA ARG A 144 -2.30 -15.26 -7.27
C ARG A 144 -2.74 -13.99 -6.53
N CYS A 145 -1.80 -13.29 -5.93
CA CYS A 145 -2.00 -11.99 -5.31
C CYS A 145 -0.73 -11.17 -5.47
N THR A 146 -0.87 -9.88 -5.74
CA THR A 146 0.25 -8.95 -5.79
C THR A 146 0.35 -8.20 -4.47
N ILE A 147 1.56 -8.08 -3.93
CA ILE A 147 1.84 -7.29 -2.71
C ILE A 147 2.65 -6.06 -3.11
N VAL A 148 2.10 -4.89 -2.85
CA VAL A 148 2.73 -3.59 -3.15
C VAL A 148 3.03 -2.86 -1.82
N ASN A 149 4.26 -2.45 -1.54
CA ASN A 149 5.46 -2.74 -2.30
C ASN A 149 5.96 -4.15 -1.98
N ALA A 150 6.72 -4.69 -2.93
CA ALA A 150 7.22 -6.06 -2.84
C ALA A 150 7.92 -6.35 -1.51
N PRO A 151 7.77 -7.58 -0.95
CA PRO A 151 8.59 -8.04 0.17
C PRO A 151 10.08 -7.96 -0.18
N GLY A 152 10.90 -7.56 0.79
CA GLY A 152 12.34 -7.32 0.59
C GLY A 152 12.70 -5.90 0.13
N ALA A 153 11.74 -5.06 -0.24
CA ALA A 153 12.00 -3.66 -0.63
C ALA A 153 12.57 -2.79 0.51
N GLY A 154 12.54 -3.29 1.74
CA GLY A 154 13.07 -2.59 2.92
C GLY A 154 14.57 -2.26 2.85
N ILE A 155 15.35 -2.97 2.03
CA ILE A 155 16.75 -2.62 1.81
C ILE A 155 16.93 -1.23 1.20
N ALA A 156 15.97 -0.80 0.37
CA ALA A 156 15.95 0.54 -0.23
C ALA A 156 15.59 1.66 0.78
N ASP A 157 15.10 1.31 1.96
CA ASP A 157 14.81 2.24 3.05
C ASP A 157 16.00 2.51 3.94
N ASP A 158 17.02 1.65 3.89
CA ASP A 158 18.23 1.83 4.70
C ASP A 158 19.01 3.01 4.14
N LYS A 159 19.18 4.04 4.98
CA LYS A 159 19.90 5.27 4.59
C LYS A 159 21.37 5.00 4.27
N ALA A 160 21.94 3.90 4.76
CA ALA A 160 23.29 3.50 4.42
C ALA A 160 23.47 3.22 2.91
N ILE A 161 22.40 2.78 2.22
CA ILE A 161 22.45 2.54 0.77
C ILE A 161 22.73 3.83 -0.02
N TYR A 162 22.37 4.99 0.54
CA TYR A 162 22.59 6.27 -0.14
C TYR A 162 24.08 6.60 -0.35
N SER A 163 24.96 6.06 0.50
CA SER A 163 26.40 6.22 0.31
C SER A 163 26.92 5.55 -0.94
N TYR A 164 26.21 4.52 -1.44
CA TYR A 164 26.55 3.76 -2.62
C TYR A 164 25.83 4.21 -3.90
N ILE A 165 24.88 5.14 -3.79
CA ILE A 165 24.09 5.61 -4.96
C ILE A 165 25.00 6.13 -6.10
N PRO A 166 26.07 6.92 -5.87
CA PRO A 166 26.95 7.35 -6.94
C PRO A 166 27.60 6.17 -7.70
N GLU A 167 28.08 5.17 -6.98
CA GLU A 167 28.70 3.97 -7.56
C GLU A 167 27.67 3.11 -8.31
N ILE A 168 26.45 3.01 -7.79
CA ILE A 168 25.33 2.30 -8.45
C ILE A 168 24.98 3.00 -9.76
N ILE A 169 24.89 4.32 -9.77
CA ILE A 169 24.65 5.10 -10.99
C ILE A 169 25.74 4.86 -12.01
N GLU A 170 27.02 4.96 -11.61
CA GLU A 170 28.16 4.72 -12.49
C GLU A 170 28.15 3.32 -13.08
N PHE A 171 27.72 2.30 -12.29
CA PHE A 171 27.64 0.91 -12.76
C PHE A 171 26.57 0.70 -13.84
N TYR A 172 25.42 1.42 -13.78
CA TYR A 172 24.29 1.20 -14.69
C TYR A 172 24.23 2.19 -15.86
N MET A 173 25.01 3.26 -15.84
CA MET A 173 25.04 4.28 -16.91
C MET A 173 26.30 4.17 -17.76
#